data_f923642e464fd1da4d9ba81e8332aea5
#
_entry.id   f923642e464fd1da4d9ba81e8332aea5
#
_cell.length_a   1.000
_cell.length_b   1.000
_cell.length_c   1.000
_cell.angle_alpha   90.00
_cell.angle_beta   90.00
_cell.angle_gamma   90.00
#
_symmetry.space_group_name_H-M   'P 1'
#
loop_
_entity.id
_entity.type
_entity.pdbx_description
1 polymer ?
#
loop_
_entity_poly.entity_id
_entity_poly.type
_entity_poly.pdbx_seq_one_letter_code
_entity_poly.pdbx_strand_id
1 'polypeptide(L)'
;RYEILEKIGTGGMSDVYKAKDHKLNRFVAVKVLKQEFSENANFVSKFRIEAQAAAGLMHPNIVNVYDVGEEGENHYIVMELVEGITLKKYIEKKARLSVKEAVSIAIQVSMGIEAAHNNHIIHRDIKPQNIIISKEGKVKVTDFGIAKAATSNTITSNVMGSVHYTSPEQARGGYSDEKSDIYSLGITMFEMLTGRVPFNGETTVAIAIKHIQEEFPSPREYVPEIPVSVEQIVLKCCQKSPDRRYQSMSELIVDLKQSLISPDEDFVKVADPDEEASTRMITDRDMVQIKRQSESRDSMDEAMRLKKDVRDRERARSYEDDEDEDWDDDEEDYDPKMEKITTILAVVAALLIGCILIFLVGRTMGVFSFGGGNAGEEQEQAAEQVEMIRVVGMHVDEAKRELLELELTPEIKYEENSSYDAGTVLRASVQDGLMINKGTTIVLTVAEAAEGV
;
A
#
# COMPACT_ATOMS: atom_id res chain seq x y z
N ARG A 1 8.99 29.26 -14.68
CA ARG A 1 7.62 29.46 -14.19
C ARG A 1 7.58 29.68 -12.69
N TYR A 2 8.30 28.90 -11.92
CA TYR A 2 8.34 28.94 -10.46
C TYR A 2 9.63 29.63 -9.98
N GLU A 3 9.50 30.77 -9.32
CA GLU A 3 10.62 31.47 -8.70
C GLU A 3 10.80 30.96 -7.28
N ILE A 4 11.94 30.34 -7.00
CA ILE A 4 12.28 29.86 -5.65
C ILE A 4 12.62 31.05 -4.75
N LEU A 5 11.97 31.13 -3.61
CA LEU A 5 12.12 32.25 -2.65
C LEU A 5 12.95 31.85 -1.44
N GLU A 6 12.55 30.77 -0.74
CA GLU A 6 13.21 30.30 0.47
C GLU A 6 13.03 28.80 0.68
N LYS A 7 13.98 28.16 1.33
CA LYS A 7 13.89 26.76 1.73
C LYS A 7 13.08 26.65 3.02
N ILE A 8 11.98 25.90 2.99
CA ILE A 8 11.04 25.73 4.12
C ILE A 8 11.12 24.36 4.78
N GLY A 9 11.73 23.36 4.11
CA GLY A 9 11.88 22.02 4.66
C GLY A 9 13.04 21.25 4.03
N THR A 10 13.55 20.24 4.77
CA THR A 10 14.55 19.29 4.29
C THR A 10 14.10 17.90 4.70
N GLY A 11 13.96 17.01 3.72
CA GLY A 11 13.70 15.59 3.91
C GLY A 11 14.92 14.72 3.57
N GLY A 12 14.78 13.42 3.71
CA GLY A 12 15.82 12.46 3.34
C GLY A 12 16.20 12.57 1.85
N MET A 13 15.21 12.46 0.96
CA MET A 13 15.41 12.42 -0.49
C MET A 13 15.12 13.74 -1.21
N SER A 14 14.48 14.71 -0.57
CA SER A 14 14.03 15.95 -1.20
C SER A 14 14.10 17.13 -0.27
N ASP A 15 14.21 18.32 -0.85
CA ASP A 15 14.10 19.60 -0.18
C ASP A 15 12.82 20.30 -0.61
N VAL A 16 12.20 21.04 0.30
CA VAL A 16 10.96 21.79 0.02
C VAL A 16 11.22 23.28 0.08
N TYR A 17 10.80 23.99 -0.94
CA TYR A 17 10.97 25.41 -1.08
C TYR A 17 9.61 26.12 -1.19
N LYS A 18 9.52 27.31 -0.63
CA LYS A 18 8.46 28.27 -0.97
C LYS A 18 8.82 28.92 -2.31
N ALA A 19 7.88 28.98 -3.22
CA ALA A 19 8.07 29.56 -4.53
C ALA A 19 6.88 30.42 -4.96
N LYS A 20 7.12 31.29 -5.95
CA LYS A 20 6.10 32.10 -6.62
C LYS A 20 5.78 31.50 -7.99
N ASP A 21 4.55 31.09 -8.20
CA ASP A 21 4.03 30.75 -9.54
C ASP A 21 3.65 32.05 -10.24
N HIS A 22 4.48 32.51 -11.18
CA HIS A 22 4.25 33.74 -11.92
C HIS A 22 3.07 33.67 -12.89
N LYS A 23 2.71 32.45 -13.39
CA LYS A 23 1.55 32.30 -14.29
C LYS A 23 0.22 32.50 -13.57
N LEU A 24 0.10 31.94 -12.35
CA LEU A 24 -1.12 32.01 -11.55
C LEU A 24 -1.06 33.05 -10.44
N ASN A 25 0.05 33.81 -10.33
CA ASN A 25 0.30 34.84 -9.33
C ASN A 25 -0.01 34.38 -7.89
N ARG A 26 0.42 33.15 -7.50
CA ARG A 26 0.23 32.59 -6.18
C ARG A 26 1.52 32.03 -5.60
N PHE A 27 1.57 31.87 -4.27
CA PHE A 27 2.64 31.13 -3.62
C PHE A 27 2.32 29.64 -3.62
N VAL A 28 3.36 28.81 -3.77
CA VAL A 28 3.30 27.34 -3.80
C VAL A 28 4.47 26.77 -3.00
N ALA A 29 4.37 25.52 -2.60
CA ALA A 29 5.49 24.72 -2.15
C ALA A 29 6.04 23.91 -3.32
N VAL A 30 7.35 23.88 -3.48
CA VAL A 30 8.04 23.10 -4.51
C VAL A 30 8.95 22.09 -3.81
N LYS A 31 8.62 20.81 -3.90
CA LYS A 31 9.42 19.70 -3.40
C LYS A 31 10.37 19.27 -4.52
N VAL A 32 11.67 19.40 -4.30
CA VAL A 32 12.71 19.09 -5.30
C VAL A 32 13.49 17.87 -4.85
N LEU A 33 13.62 16.87 -5.74
CA LEU A 33 14.45 15.69 -5.50
C LEU A 33 15.91 16.13 -5.40
N LYS A 34 16.65 15.64 -4.39
CA LYS A 34 18.06 15.99 -4.23
C LYS A 34 18.88 15.36 -5.37
N GLN A 35 19.94 16.05 -5.77
CA GLN A 35 20.76 15.67 -6.92
C GLN A 35 21.35 14.26 -6.77
N GLU A 36 21.76 13.85 -5.58
CA GLU A 36 22.26 12.51 -5.28
C GLU A 36 21.27 11.35 -5.60
N PHE A 37 19.95 11.67 -5.73
CA PHE A 37 18.90 10.72 -6.10
C PHE A 37 18.40 10.92 -7.52
N SER A 38 18.67 12.05 -8.17
CA SER A 38 18.20 12.39 -9.52
C SER A 38 18.81 11.50 -10.61
N GLU A 39 20.01 10.98 -10.39
CA GLU A 39 20.68 10.06 -11.33
C GLU A 39 20.12 8.63 -11.28
N ASN A 40 19.39 8.28 -10.24
CA ASN A 40 18.83 6.95 -10.06
C ASN A 40 17.37 6.86 -10.54
N ALA A 41 17.14 6.21 -11.67
CA ALA A 41 15.83 6.07 -12.31
C ALA A 41 14.75 5.49 -11.37
N ASN A 42 15.12 4.63 -10.41
CA ASN A 42 14.17 4.07 -9.44
C ASN A 42 13.67 5.15 -8.45
N PHE A 43 14.55 6.04 -7.99
CA PHE A 43 14.12 7.13 -7.09
C PHE A 43 13.28 8.17 -7.85
N VAL A 44 13.65 8.52 -9.08
CA VAL A 44 12.87 9.42 -9.93
C VAL A 44 11.50 8.84 -10.21
N SER A 45 11.41 7.55 -10.58
CA SER A 45 10.14 6.86 -10.81
C SER A 45 9.26 6.87 -9.57
N LYS A 46 9.81 6.56 -8.39
CA LYS A 46 9.08 6.59 -7.12
C LYS A 46 8.56 7.98 -6.77
N PHE A 47 9.41 8.99 -6.94
CA PHE A 47 9.05 10.39 -6.70
C PHE A 47 7.89 10.84 -7.59
N ARG A 48 7.90 10.40 -8.87
CA ARG A 48 6.82 10.68 -9.84
C ARG A 48 5.53 9.93 -9.50
N ILE A 49 5.61 8.65 -9.13
CA ILE A 49 4.44 7.84 -8.72
C ILE A 49 3.78 8.42 -7.46
N GLU A 50 4.56 8.86 -6.46
CA GLU A 50 4.05 9.52 -5.26
C GLU A 50 3.23 10.78 -5.61
N ALA A 51 3.79 11.60 -6.51
CA ALA A 51 3.11 12.80 -6.97
C ALA A 51 1.83 12.52 -7.75
N GLN A 52 1.85 11.55 -8.68
CA GLN A 52 0.70 11.17 -9.50
C GLN A 52 -0.47 10.66 -8.66
N ALA A 53 -0.20 9.86 -7.66
CA ALA A 53 -1.25 9.37 -6.77
C ALA A 53 -1.86 10.49 -5.91
N ALA A 54 -1.03 11.40 -5.39
CA ALA A 54 -1.53 12.54 -4.63
C ALA A 54 -2.26 13.58 -5.49
N ALA A 55 -1.92 13.69 -6.79
CA ALA A 55 -2.52 14.67 -7.72
C ALA A 55 -4.03 14.48 -7.95
N GLY A 56 -4.53 13.24 -7.81
CA GLY A 56 -5.97 12.92 -7.91
C GLY A 56 -6.78 13.23 -6.64
N LEU A 57 -6.12 13.55 -5.53
CA LEU A 57 -6.77 13.75 -4.24
C LEU A 57 -7.07 15.24 -4.00
N MET A 58 -8.37 15.58 -3.92
CA MET A 58 -8.81 16.93 -3.54
C MET A 58 -9.65 16.85 -2.26
N HIS A 59 -9.05 17.20 -1.12
CA HIS A 59 -9.72 17.19 0.17
C HIS A 59 -9.17 18.30 1.10
N PRO A 60 -9.97 18.93 1.96
CA PRO A 60 -9.50 20.00 2.85
C PRO A 60 -8.40 19.56 3.82
N ASN A 61 -8.31 18.26 4.14
CA ASN A 61 -7.30 17.70 5.03
C ASN A 61 -6.15 16.98 4.28
N ILE A 62 -6.01 17.19 2.97
CA ILE A 62 -4.88 16.72 2.16
C ILE A 62 -4.19 17.93 1.54
N VAL A 63 -2.86 17.91 1.44
CA VAL A 63 -2.10 18.91 0.69
C VAL A 63 -2.29 18.64 -0.81
N ASN A 64 -2.86 19.61 -1.54
CA ASN A 64 -3.12 19.45 -2.96
C ASN A 64 -1.81 19.47 -3.77
N VAL A 65 -1.64 18.54 -4.68
CA VAL A 65 -0.60 18.56 -5.71
C VAL A 65 -1.12 19.30 -6.94
N TYR A 66 -0.35 20.28 -7.42
CA TYR A 66 -0.75 21.14 -8.52
C TYR A 66 -0.06 20.81 -9.84
N ASP A 67 1.19 20.36 -9.78
CA ASP A 67 2.01 20.12 -10.96
C ASP A 67 3.17 19.18 -10.63
N VAL A 68 3.68 18.50 -11.65
CA VAL A 68 4.89 17.68 -11.57
C VAL A 68 5.74 18.03 -12.77
N GLY A 69 7.01 18.32 -12.56
CA GLY A 69 7.88 18.76 -13.64
C GLY A 69 9.31 18.28 -13.49
N GLU A 70 10.04 18.46 -14.59
CA GLU A 70 11.49 18.28 -14.63
C GLU A 70 12.10 19.44 -15.40
N GLU A 71 13.27 19.90 -14.97
CA GLU A 71 14.05 20.94 -15.63
C GLU A 71 15.54 20.59 -15.50
N GLY A 72 16.14 20.16 -16.60
CA GLY A 72 17.46 19.54 -16.59
C GLY A 72 17.45 18.25 -15.73
N GLU A 73 18.32 18.18 -14.75
CA GLU A 73 18.39 17.06 -13.79
C GLU A 73 17.48 17.22 -12.57
N ASN A 74 16.75 18.33 -12.47
CA ASN A 74 15.89 18.61 -11.32
C ASN A 74 14.48 18.07 -11.54
N HIS A 75 14.08 17.09 -10.74
CA HIS A 75 12.70 16.59 -10.67
C HIS A 75 11.99 17.28 -9.51
N TYR A 76 10.79 17.81 -9.75
CA TYR A 76 10.06 18.57 -8.72
C TYR A 76 8.56 18.32 -8.76
N ILE A 77 7.94 18.50 -7.58
CA ILE A 77 6.50 18.46 -7.36
C ILE A 77 6.07 19.83 -6.84
N VAL A 78 5.05 20.41 -7.47
CA VAL A 78 4.45 21.68 -7.05
C VAL A 78 3.17 21.39 -6.30
N MET A 79 3.07 21.90 -5.08
CA MET A 79 1.95 21.61 -4.19
C MET A 79 1.47 22.87 -3.44
N GLU A 80 0.35 22.74 -2.78
CA GLU A 80 -0.21 23.74 -1.89
C GLU A 80 0.81 24.17 -0.83
N LEU A 81 1.01 25.48 -0.70
CA LEU A 81 1.79 26.03 0.39
C LEU A 81 0.89 26.15 1.63
N VAL A 82 1.12 25.32 2.62
CA VAL A 82 0.44 25.40 3.91
C VAL A 82 1.29 26.22 4.88
N GLU A 83 0.81 27.41 5.26
CA GLU A 83 1.48 28.22 6.27
C GLU A 83 1.19 27.67 7.66
N GLY A 84 2.15 26.93 8.23
CA GLY A 84 1.98 26.27 9.51
C GLY A 84 3.25 25.56 9.98
N ILE A 85 3.07 24.59 10.87
CA ILE A 85 4.16 23.74 11.38
C ILE A 85 3.74 22.27 11.31
N THR A 86 4.73 21.37 11.25
CA THR A 86 4.44 19.93 11.34
C THR A 86 3.90 19.59 12.72
N LEU A 87 3.04 18.57 12.78
CA LEU A 87 2.53 18.02 14.04
C LEU A 87 3.69 17.58 14.95
N LYS A 88 4.80 17.08 14.39
CA LYS A 88 6.01 16.75 15.16
C LYS A 88 6.54 17.95 15.93
N LYS A 89 6.76 19.06 15.25
CA LYS A 89 7.21 20.34 15.89
C LYS A 89 6.19 20.88 16.89
N TYR A 90 4.89 20.62 16.63
CA TYR A 90 3.83 21.05 17.55
C TYR A 90 3.85 20.24 18.85
N ILE A 91 4.01 18.90 18.77
CA ILE A 91 4.18 18.02 19.95
C ILE A 91 5.43 18.42 20.73
N GLU A 92 6.58 18.60 20.07
CA GLU A 92 7.84 19.00 20.69
C GLU A 92 7.73 20.33 21.46
N LYS A 93 7.01 21.31 20.90
CA LYS A 93 6.79 22.59 21.57
C LYS A 93 5.89 22.53 22.80
N LYS A 94 4.90 21.62 22.79
CA LYS A 94 3.92 21.47 23.88
C LYS A 94 4.28 20.37 24.87
N ALA A 95 5.30 19.57 24.58
CA ALA A 95 5.66 18.32 25.22
C ALA A 95 4.59 17.21 25.05
N ARG A 96 3.31 17.51 25.18
CA ARG A 96 2.14 16.66 24.88
C ARG A 96 0.94 17.55 24.56
N LEU A 97 -0.04 16.98 23.88
CA LEU A 97 -1.29 17.66 23.55
C LEU A 97 -2.37 17.34 24.58
N SER A 98 -3.33 18.22 24.74
CA SER A 98 -4.56 17.90 25.47
C SER A 98 -5.37 16.85 24.69
N VAL A 99 -6.16 16.04 25.40
CA VAL A 99 -7.00 15.00 24.79
C VAL A 99 -7.89 15.58 23.69
N LYS A 100 -8.52 16.73 23.95
CA LYS A 100 -9.40 17.38 22.97
C LYS A 100 -8.66 17.80 21.69
N GLU A 101 -7.42 18.31 21.82
CA GLU A 101 -6.60 18.67 20.66
C GLU A 101 -6.18 17.40 19.88
N ALA A 102 -5.68 16.39 20.59
CA ALA A 102 -5.24 15.14 19.97
C ALA A 102 -6.37 14.45 19.19
N VAL A 103 -7.55 14.34 19.79
CA VAL A 103 -8.74 13.75 19.14
C VAL A 103 -9.20 14.62 17.96
N SER A 104 -9.23 15.95 18.10
CA SER A 104 -9.62 16.84 16.99
C SER A 104 -8.66 16.77 15.80
N ILE A 105 -7.35 16.63 16.05
CA ILE A 105 -6.33 16.41 15.01
C ILE A 105 -6.54 15.04 14.37
N ALA A 106 -6.72 14.00 15.19
CA ALA A 106 -6.94 12.63 14.70
C ALA A 106 -8.18 12.53 13.78
N ILE A 107 -9.28 13.18 14.13
CA ILE A 107 -10.48 13.26 13.28
C ILE A 107 -10.15 13.87 11.92
N GLN A 108 -9.45 15.01 11.88
CA GLN A 108 -9.12 15.67 10.63
C GLN A 108 -8.14 14.85 9.77
N VAL A 109 -7.15 14.19 10.38
CA VAL A 109 -6.26 13.25 9.68
C VAL A 109 -7.05 12.08 9.12
N SER A 110 -7.93 11.46 9.94
CA SER A 110 -8.77 10.33 9.51
C SER A 110 -9.65 10.71 8.31
N MET A 111 -10.25 11.91 8.30
CA MET A 111 -11.05 12.39 7.16
C MET A 111 -10.23 12.53 5.87
N GLY A 112 -8.98 13.01 5.97
CA GLY A 112 -8.07 13.08 4.83
C GLY A 112 -7.68 11.70 4.31
N ILE A 113 -7.35 10.78 5.22
CA ILE A 113 -6.96 9.42 4.87
C ILE A 113 -8.16 8.62 4.33
N GLU A 114 -9.37 8.79 4.89
CA GLU A 114 -10.61 8.21 4.35
C GLU A 114 -10.83 8.61 2.90
N ALA A 115 -10.64 9.89 2.57
CA ALA A 115 -10.75 10.37 1.19
C ALA A 115 -9.71 9.72 0.26
N ALA A 116 -8.50 9.42 0.74
CA ALA A 116 -7.49 8.70 -0.02
C ALA A 116 -7.88 7.22 -0.20
N HIS A 117 -8.31 6.54 0.87
CA HIS A 117 -8.75 5.14 0.83
C HIS A 117 -9.94 4.94 -0.12
N ASN A 118 -10.91 5.86 -0.15
CA ASN A 118 -12.02 5.84 -1.11
C ASN A 118 -11.57 5.98 -2.58
N ASN A 119 -10.36 6.46 -2.82
CA ASN A 119 -9.70 6.49 -4.13
C ASN A 119 -8.66 5.35 -4.29
N HIS A 120 -8.70 4.31 -3.44
CA HIS A 120 -7.79 3.17 -3.43
C HIS A 120 -6.31 3.54 -3.25
N ILE A 121 -6.05 4.64 -2.54
CA ILE A 121 -4.70 5.13 -2.24
C ILE A 121 -4.41 4.94 -0.76
N ILE A 122 -3.41 4.12 -0.45
CA ILE A 122 -2.91 3.88 0.91
C ILE A 122 -1.73 4.80 1.16
N HIS A 123 -1.71 5.49 2.30
CA HIS A 123 -0.68 6.47 2.62
C HIS A 123 0.67 5.83 2.97
N ARG A 124 0.70 4.78 3.76
CA ARG A 124 1.87 3.95 4.16
C ARG A 124 2.97 4.64 4.97
N ASP A 125 2.85 5.93 5.23
CA ASP A 125 3.85 6.71 6.00
C ASP A 125 3.19 7.79 6.89
N ILE A 126 2.07 7.43 7.54
CA ILE A 126 1.42 8.33 8.50
C ILE A 126 2.34 8.49 9.72
N LYS A 127 2.71 9.75 9.97
CA LYS A 127 3.56 10.15 11.10
C LYS A 127 3.44 11.65 11.34
N PRO A 128 3.80 12.18 12.52
CA PRO A 128 3.67 13.61 12.82
C PRO A 128 4.45 14.54 11.89
N GLN A 129 5.52 14.06 11.25
CA GLN A 129 6.29 14.84 10.27
C GLN A 129 5.50 15.11 8.98
N ASN A 130 4.61 14.21 8.60
CA ASN A 130 3.80 14.27 7.38
C ASN A 130 2.40 14.85 7.62
N ILE A 131 2.18 15.49 8.78
CA ILE A 131 0.94 16.16 9.14
C ILE A 131 1.28 17.62 9.45
N ILE A 132 0.62 18.56 8.77
CA ILE A 132 0.85 19.99 8.92
C ILE A 132 -0.37 20.61 9.59
N ILE A 133 -0.13 21.44 10.61
CA ILE A 133 -1.16 22.25 11.27
C ILE A 133 -0.98 23.68 10.79
N SER A 134 -1.99 24.22 10.09
CA SER A 134 -1.96 25.60 9.62
C SER A 134 -2.12 26.59 10.77
N LYS A 135 -1.86 27.86 10.52
CA LYS A 135 -2.04 28.97 11.51
C LYS A 135 -3.50 29.08 11.98
N GLU A 136 -4.45 28.69 11.13
CA GLU A 136 -5.88 28.68 11.41
C GLU A 136 -6.37 27.39 12.12
N GLY A 137 -5.45 26.47 12.44
CA GLY A 137 -5.77 25.19 13.09
C GLY A 137 -6.31 24.10 12.16
N LYS A 138 -6.22 24.26 10.83
CA LYS A 138 -6.55 23.23 9.86
C LYS A 138 -5.41 22.21 9.79
N VAL A 139 -5.77 20.94 9.77
CA VAL A 139 -4.81 19.83 9.67
C VAL A 139 -4.81 19.31 8.25
N LYS A 140 -3.62 19.16 7.67
CA LYS A 140 -3.42 18.61 6.33
C LYS A 140 -2.36 17.53 6.33
N VAL A 141 -2.67 16.41 5.68
CA VAL A 141 -1.75 15.28 5.45
C VAL A 141 -0.99 15.53 4.16
N THR A 142 0.30 15.20 4.15
CA THR A 142 1.20 15.34 2.99
C THR A 142 2.10 14.11 2.87
N ASP A 143 2.83 14.00 1.75
CA ASP A 143 3.86 12.99 1.52
C ASP A 143 3.33 11.54 1.61
N PHE A 144 2.45 11.19 0.66
CA PHE A 144 1.95 9.82 0.49
C PHE A 144 3.09 8.85 0.15
N GLY A 145 3.41 7.93 1.06
CA GLY A 145 4.56 7.04 0.98
C GLY A 145 4.38 5.86 -0.01
N ILE A 146 3.79 6.08 -1.16
CA ILE A 146 3.45 5.05 -2.17
C ILE A 146 4.72 4.35 -2.69
N ALA A 147 5.83 5.08 -2.74
CA ALA A 147 7.14 4.55 -3.11
C ALA A 147 7.68 3.45 -2.17
N LYS A 148 7.18 3.37 -0.93
CA LYS A 148 7.58 2.32 0.03
C LYS A 148 7.07 0.93 -0.34
N ALA A 149 5.97 0.84 -1.11
CA ALA A 149 5.41 -0.45 -1.54
C ALA A 149 6.30 -1.21 -2.55
N ALA A 150 7.14 -0.50 -3.28
CA ALA A 150 7.96 -1.07 -4.36
C ALA A 150 9.35 -1.56 -3.89
N THR A 151 9.67 -1.46 -2.59
CA THR A 151 10.98 -1.87 -2.05
C THR A 151 10.81 -2.73 -0.81
N SER A 152 10.46 -3.99 -0.99
CA SER A 152 10.40 -4.98 0.09
C SER A 152 11.78 -5.39 0.64
N ASN A 153 12.91 -4.88 0.13
CA ASN A 153 14.21 -5.46 0.43
C ASN A 153 15.30 -4.57 1.01
N THR A 154 15.03 -3.30 1.41
CA THR A 154 16.14 -2.55 2.01
C THR A 154 15.64 -1.61 3.12
N ILE A 155 15.81 -2.02 4.37
CA ILE A 155 15.84 -1.13 5.54
C ILE A 155 17.17 -0.37 5.44
N THR A 156 17.23 0.63 4.56
CA THR A 156 18.40 1.51 4.46
C THR A 156 18.40 2.52 5.59
N SER A 157 19.55 2.85 6.10
CA SER A 157 19.84 3.69 7.28
C SER A 157 19.17 5.08 7.31
N ASN A 158 18.63 5.58 6.19
CA ASN A 158 17.94 6.87 6.11
C ASN A 158 16.46 6.83 6.58
N VAL A 159 15.94 5.70 7.06
CA VAL A 159 14.53 5.50 7.46
C VAL A 159 14.35 5.61 8.99
N MET A 160 15.35 6.07 9.74
CA MET A 160 15.38 6.03 11.20
C MET A 160 14.15 6.65 11.90
N GLY A 161 13.53 7.67 11.30
CA GLY A 161 12.33 8.30 11.90
C GLY A 161 11.00 7.62 11.57
N SER A 162 10.91 6.87 10.47
CA SER A 162 9.65 6.26 10.02
C SER A 162 9.35 4.91 10.68
N VAL A 163 10.37 4.19 11.14
CA VAL A 163 10.20 2.86 11.75
C VAL A 163 9.33 2.89 13.01
N HIS A 164 9.32 4.00 13.76
CA HIS A 164 8.51 4.18 14.97
C HIS A 164 6.99 4.13 14.72
N TYR A 165 6.55 4.33 13.48
CA TYR A 165 5.13 4.39 13.10
C TYR A 165 4.74 3.23 12.16
N THR A 166 5.67 2.31 11.89
CA THR A 166 5.50 1.20 10.96
C THR A 166 4.57 0.14 11.57
N SER A 167 3.58 -0.33 10.80
CA SER A 167 2.70 -1.41 11.25
C SER A 167 3.43 -2.76 11.30
N PRO A 168 2.93 -3.73 12.10
CA PRO A 168 3.53 -5.06 12.19
C PRO A 168 3.69 -5.77 10.85
N GLU A 169 2.69 -5.66 9.96
CA GLU A 169 2.72 -6.23 8.62
C GLU A 169 3.75 -5.54 7.72
N GLN A 170 3.88 -4.22 7.78
CA GLN A 170 4.93 -3.48 7.07
C GLN A 170 6.33 -3.87 7.59
N ALA A 171 6.49 -4.02 8.92
CA ALA A 171 7.75 -4.40 9.52
C ALA A 171 8.20 -5.81 9.11
N ARG A 172 7.25 -6.72 8.79
CA ARG A 172 7.51 -8.06 8.24
C ARG A 172 7.78 -8.04 6.72
N GLY A 173 7.69 -6.88 6.05
CA GLY A 173 7.75 -6.80 4.58
C GLY A 173 6.49 -7.29 3.88
N GLY A 174 5.36 -7.39 4.60
CA GLY A 174 4.08 -7.83 4.08
C GLY A 174 3.30 -6.73 3.35
N TYR A 175 2.14 -7.11 2.85
CA TYR A 175 1.23 -6.20 2.15
C TYR A 175 0.65 -5.15 3.11
N SER A 176 0.65 -3.88 2.68
CA SER A 176 0.07 -2.75 3.42
C SER A 176 -1.29 -2.39 2.84
N ASP A 177 -2.30 -2.36 3.67
CA ASP A 177 -3.65 -1.94 3.35
C ASP A 177 -4.09 -0.71 4.19
N GLU A 178 -5.37 -0.40 4.17
CA GLU A 178 -5.98 0.69 4.95
C GLU A 178 -5.75 0.54 6.45
N LYS A 179 -5.67 -0.71 6.95
CA LYS A 179 -5.48 -1.04 8.37
C LYS A 179 -4.05 -0.75 8.84
N SER A 180 -3.09 -0.71 7.91
CA SER A 180 -1.71 -0.26 8.19
C SER A 180 -1.68 1.25 8.51
N ASP A 181 -2.47 2.06 7.79
CA ASP A 181 -2.60 3.50 8.05
C ASP A 181 -3.30 3.77 9.39
N ILE A 182 -4.31 2.95 9.73
CA ILE A 182 -4.99 3.03 11.04
C ILE A 182 -4.01 2.75 12.19
N TYR A 183 -3.14 1.76 12.05
CA TYR A 183 -2.09 1.47 13.04
C TYR A 183 -1.14 2.66 13.21
N SER A 184 -0.63 3.20 12.10
CA SER A 184 0.29 4.34 12.11
C SER A 184 -0.35 5.60 12.73
N LEU A 185 -1.64 5.80 12.51
CA LEU A 185 -2.40 6.88 13.17
C LEU A 185 -2.56 6.62 14.66
N GLY A 186 -2.79 5.38 15.09
CA GLY A 186 -2.82 4.99 16.50
C GLY A 186 -1.50 5.32 17.23
N ILE A 187 -0.35 5.00 16.61
CA ILE A 187 0.98 5.41 17.12
C ILE A 187 1.11 6.92 17.20
N THR A 188 0.64 7.63 16.17
CA THR A 188 0.66 9.11 16.14
C THR A 188 -0.21 9.69 17.26
N MET A 189 -1.38 9.10 17.55
CA MET A 189 -2.25 9.49 18.66
C MET A 189 -1.57 9.25 20.01
N PHE A 190 -0.93 8.09 20.18
CA PHE A 190 -0.16 7.79 21.40
C PHE A 190 0.90 8.87 21.64
N GLU A 191 1.66 9.25 20.61
CA GLU A 191 2.68 10.30 20.73
C GLU A 191 2.07 11.68 21.03
N MET A 192 0.96 12.04 20.40
CA MET A 192 0.25 13.29 20.72
C MET A 192 -0.15 13.37 22.20
N LEU A 193 -0.64 12.27 22.75
CA LEU A 193 -1.18 12.20 24.11
C LEU A 193 -0.08 12.10 25.18
N THR A 194 1.02 11.41 24.90
CA THR A 194 2.07 11.08 25.87
C THR A 194 3.37 11.85 25.68
N GLY A 195 3.56 12.47 24.50
CA GLY A 195 4.79 13.17 24.11
C GLY A 195 5.95 12.23 23.74
N ARG A 196 5.70 10.92 23.62
CA ARG A 196 6.70 9.91 23.28
C ARG A 196 6.14 8.83 22.38
N VAL A 197 7.01 8.17 21.62
CA VAL A 197 6.63 6.97 20.85
C VAL A 197 6.52 5.76 21.77
N PRO A 198 5.65 4.78 21.48
CA PRO A 198 5.45 3.59 22.35
C PRO A 198 6.67 2.69 22.38
N PHE A 199 7.35 2.53 21.25
CA PHE A 199 8.50 1.64 21.12
C PHE A 199 9.77 2.43 20.76
N ASN A 200 10.84 2.15 21.48
CA ASN A 200 12.15 2.73 21.26
C ASN A 200 13.22 1.62 21.25
N GLY A 201 14.35 1.87 20.58
CA GLY A 201 15.43 0.89 20.49
C GLY A 201 16.68 1.50 19.88
N GLU A 202 17.81 0.82 20.04
CA GLU A 202 19.12 1.28 19.54
C GLU A 202 19.22 1.19 18.01
N THR A 203 18.46 0.28 17.39
CA THR A 203 18.46 0.06 15.94
C THR A 203 17.04 0.08 15.38
N THR A 204 16.89 0.40 14.09
CA THR A 204 15.62 0.33 13.37
C THR A 204 15.02 -1.07 13.39
N VAL A 205 15.87 -2.11 13.33
CA VAL A 205 15.44 -3.52 13.41
C VAL A 205 14.87 -3.84 14.80
N ALA A 206 15.52 -3.38 15.88
CA ALA A 206 15.00 -3.59 17.23
C ALA A 206 13.63 -2.94 17.43
N ILE A 207 13.40 -1.73 16.88
CA ILE A 207 12.11 -1.05 16.92
C ILE A 207 11.06 -1.83 16.10
N ALA A 208 11.42 -2.29 14.89
CA ALA A 208 10.53 -3.08 14.04
C ALA A 208 10.08 -4.37 14.72
N ILE A 209 11.00 -5.09 15.40
CA ILE A 209 10.68 -6.30 16.16
C ILE A 209 9.68 -6.01 17.29
N LYS A 210 9.81 -4.87 17.97
CA LYS A 210 8.86 -4.46 19.01
C LYS A 210 7.45 -4.23 18.44
N HIS A 211 7.34 -3.58 17.28
CA HIS A 211 6.04 -3.46 16.60
C HIS A 211 5.42 -4.83 16.27
N ILE A 212 6.25 -5.84 15.98
CA ILE A 212 5.77 -7.19 15.65
C ILE A 212 5.36 -7.99 16.90
N GLN A 213 6.14 -7.93 17.99
CA GLN A 213 6.08 -8.90 19.09
C GLN A 213 5.72 -8.30 20.44
N GLU A 214 6.17 -7.07 20.75
CA GLU A 214 6.01 -6.48 22.08
C GLU A 214 4.56 -6.00 22.26
N GLU A 215 3.98 -6.25 23.43
CA GLU A 215 2.65 -5.76 23.78
C GLU A 215 2.60 -4.23 23.72
N PHE A 216 1.48 -3.69 23.23
CA PHE A 216 1.35 -2.24 23.09
C PHE A 216 1.06 -1.62 24.45
N PRO A 217 1.89 -0.66 24.92
CA PRO A 217 1.71 -0.06 26.24
C PRO A 217 0.47 0.83 26.28
N SER A 218 -0.24 0.83 27.41
CA SER A 218 -1.35 1.76 27.62
C SER A 218 -0.84 3.21 27.68
N PRO A 219 -1.48 4.16 26.94
CA PRO A 219 -1.14 5.57 27.07
C PRO A 219 -1.40 6.10 28.49
N ARG A 220 -2.30 5.47 29.28
CA ARG A 220 -2.60 5.83 30.66
C ARG A 220 -1.51 5.44 31.65
N GLU A 221 -0.62 4.52 31.31
CA GLU A 221 0.59 4.25 32.11
C GLU A 221 1.49 5.50 32.20
N TYR A 222 1.48 6.33 31.16
CA TYR A 222 2.28 7.57 31.11
C TYR A 222 1.48 8.81 31.52
N VAL A 223 0.18 8.82 31.23
CA VAL A 223 -0.73 9.93 31.48
C VAL A 223 -2.07 9.41 31.99
N PRO A 224 -2.21 9.16 33.30
CA PRO A 224 -3.40 8.54 33.89
C PRO A 224 -4.72 9.30 33.63
N GLU A 225 -4.63 10.60 33.31
CA GLU A 225 -5.79 11.47 33.07
C GLU A 225 -6.41 11.26 31.68
N ILE A 226 -5.81 10.44 30.80
CA ILE A 226 -6.41 10.12 29.50
C ILE A 226 -7.73 9.35 29.75
N PRO A 227 -8.86 9.78 29.15
CA PRO A 227 -10.13 9.09 29.26
C PRO A 227 -10.08 7.65 28.76
N VAL A 228 -10.89 6.77 29.35
CA VAL A 228 -10.96 5.34 28.99
C VAL A 228 -11.29 5.16 27.50
N SER A 229 -12.26 5.91 26.96
CA SER A 229 -12.62 5.83 25.57
C SER A 229 -11.46 6.10 24.61
N VAL A 230 -10.62 7.12 24.91
CA VAL A 230 -9.47 7.51 24.07
C VAL A 230 -8.34 6.48 24.18
N GLU A 231 -8.10 5.94 25.37
CA GLU A 231 -7.18 4.81 25.57
C GLU A 231 -7.60 3.63 24.69
N GLN A 232 -8.86 3.19 24.81
CA GLN A 232 -9.37 2.03 24.07
C GLN A 232 -9.32 2.25 22.54
N ILE A 233 -9.58 3.46 22.05
CA ILE A 233 -9.41 3.81 20.62
C ILE A 233 -7.97 3.59 20.19
N VAL A 234 -6.98 4.11 20.95
CA VAL A 234 -5.56 3.94 20.62
C VAL A 234 -5.17 2.47 20.65
N LEU A 235 -5.58 1.72 21.67
CA LEU A 235 -5.31 0.29 21.80
C LEU A 235 -5.91 -0.52 20.66
N LYS A 236 -7.14 -0.19 20.24
CA LYS A 236 -7.80 -0.84 19.09
C LYS A 236 -7.08 -0.53 17.77
N CYS A 237 -6.70 0.72 17.52
CA CYS A 237 -5.87 1.07 16.35
C CYS A 237 -4.57 0.27 16.29
N CYS A 238 -3.94 0.04 17.46
CA CYS A 238 -2.61 -0.56 17.58
C CYS A 238 -2.63 -2.09 17.82
N GLN A 239 -3.75 -2.78 17.60
CA GLN A 239 -3.82 -4.23 17.63
C GLN A 239 -2.83 -4.84 16.62
N LYS A 240 -2.17 -5.96 17.01
CA LYS A 240 -1.17 -6.63 16.15
C LYS A 240 -1.82 -7.22 14.91
N SER A 241 -2.97 -7.91 15.07
CA SER A 241 -3.77 -8.40 13.95
C SER A 241 -4.53 -7.26 13.29
N PRO A 242 -4.42 -7.06 11.96
CA PRO A 242 -5.23 -6.08 11.23
C PRO A 242 -6.75 -6.28 11.41
N ASP A 243 -7.19 -7.53 11.58
CA ASP A 243 -8.62 -7.87 11.71
C ASP A 243 -9.22 -7.45 13.06
N ARG A 244 -8.37 -7.22 14.06
CA ARG A 244 -8.77 -6.72 15.39
C ARG A 244 -8.76 -5.19 15.48
N ARG A 245 -8.29 -4.49 14.43
CA ARG A 245 -8.30 -3.03 14.35
C ARG A 245 -9.66 -2.51 13.86
N TYR A 246 -9.80 -1.20 13.76
CA TYR A 246 -10.84 -0.60 12.95
C TYR A 246 -10.72 -1.09 11.51
N GLN A 247 -11.85 -1.41 10.87
CA GLN A 247 -11.84 -1.92 9.51
C GLN A 247 -11.83 -0.80 8.45
N SER A 248 -12.18 0.43 8.86
CA SER A 248 -12.13 1.63 8.03
C SER A 248 -11.84 2.89 8.86
N MET A 249 -11.41 3.96 8.20
CA MET A 249 -11.29 5.28 8.85
C MET A 249 -12.65 5.83 9.28
N SER A 250 -13.74 5.47 8.59
CA SER A 250 -15.10 5.87 8.97
C SER A 250 -15.48 5.36 10.36
N GLU A 251 -15.18 4.08 10.67
CA GLU A 251 -15.43 3.52 12.00
C GLU A 251 -14.61 4.25 13.07
N LEU A 252 -13.33 4.50 12.80
CA LEU A 252 -12.47 5.24 13.71
C LEU A 252 -12.98 6.67 13.97
N ILE A 253 -13.47 7.37 12.93
CA ILE A 253 -14.03 8.73 13.05
C ILE A 253 -15.27 8.73 13.95
N VAL A 254 -16.12 7.71 13.88
CA VAL A 254 -17.32 7.59 14.74
C VAL A 254 -16.90 7.51 16.20
N ASP A 255 -15.97 6.60 16.54
CA ASP A 255 -15.52 6.42 17.92
C ASP A 255 -14.74 7.65 18.43
N LEU A 256 -13.90 8.30 17.60
CA LEU A 256 -13.23 9.55 17.94
C LEU A 256 -14.24 10.68 18.27
N LYS A 257 -15.32 10.80 17.50
CA LYS A 257 -16.39 11.79 17.79
C LYS A 257 -17.13 11.43 19.07
N GLN A 258 -17.43 10.14 19.29
CA GLN A 258 -18.10 9.67 20.48
C GLN A 258 -17.26 9.92 21.74
N SER A 259 -15.93 9.76 21.66
CA SER A 259 -15.02 10.03 22.81
C SER A 259 -15.03 11.49 23.28
N LEU A 260 -15.39 12.44 22.42
CA LEU A 260 -15.58 13.85 22.81
C LEU A 260 -16.90 14.08 23.56
N ILE A 261 -17.88 13.20 23.41
CA ILE A 261 -19.22 13.28 24.02
C ILE A 261 -19.23 12.48 25.32
N SER A 262 -18.74 11.25 25.29
CA SER A 262 -18.72 10.29 26.40
C SER A 262 -17.29 9.83 26.69
N PRO A 263 -16.40 10.69 27.22
CA PRO A 263 -14.98 10.37 27.37
C PRO A 263 -14.70 9.20 28.33
N ASP A 264 -15.47 9.05 29.39
CA ASP A 264 -15.23 8.05 30.42
C ASP A 264 -16.00 6.73 30.20
N GLU A 265 -16.77 6.62 29.11
CA GLU A 265 -17.49 5.39 28.75
C GLU A 265 -16.59 4.45 27.94
N ASP A 266 -16.65 3.15 28.28
CA ASP A 266 -16.00 2.08 27.52
C ASP A 266 -16.97 1.54 26.46
N PHE A 267 -17.03 2.20 25.30
CA PHE A 267 -17.90 1.81 24.19
C PHE A 267 -17.13 1.15 23.04
N VAL A 268 -15.80 1.12 23.10
CA VAL A 268 -14.94 0.63 22.01
C VAL A 268 -14.94 -0.90 22.01
N LYS A 269 -15.48 -1.50 20.96
CA LYS A 269 -15.49 -2.96 20.79
C LYS A 269 -14.30 -3.40 19.95
N VAL A 270 -13.51 -4.32 20.44
CA VAL A 270 -12.49 -5.04 19.66
C VAL A 270 -13.15 -6.32 19.15
N ALA A 271 -13.17 -6.53 17.82
CA ALA A 271 -13.67 -7.77 17.25
C ALA A 271 -12.83 -8.95 17.72
N ASP A 272 -13.47 -10.00 18.20
CA ASP A 272 -12.81 -11.27 18.44
C ASP A 272 -13.10 -12.20 17.24
N PRO A 273 -12.09 -12.47 16.38
CA PRO A 273 -12.28 -13.33 15.22
C PRO A 273 -12.75 -14.74 15.57
N ASP A 274 -12.43 -15.20 16.80
CA ASP A 274 -12.83 -16.52 17.27
C ASP A 274 -14.32 -16.55 17.73
N GLU A 275 -14.90 -15.42 18.13
CA GLU A 275 -16.35 -15.32 18.39
C GLU A 275 -17.17 -15.29 17.10
N GLU A 276 -16.68 -14.67 16.03
CA GLU A 276 -17.33 -14.70 14.71
C GLU A 276 -17.13 -16.04 13.98
N ALA A 277 -16.04 -16.75 14.25
CA ALA A 277 -15.80 -18.11 13.78
C ALA A 277 -16.57 -19.18 14.56
N SER A 278 -17.16 -18.83 15.71
CA SER A 278 -18.06 -19.72 16.41
C SER A 278 -19.29 -19.92 15.51
N THR A 279 -19.39 -21.09 14.94
CA THR A 279 -20.51 -21.56 14.10
C THR A 279 -21.80 -21.19 14.80
N ARG A 280 -22.50 -20.17 14.35
CA ARG A 280 -23.87 -19.90 14.78
C ARG A 280 -24.64 -21.19 14.51
N MET A 281 -25.04 -21.90 15.54
CA MET A 281 -25.94 -23.04 15.38
C MET A 281 -27.17 -22.48 14.62
N ILE A 282 -27.33 -22.97 13.40
CA ILE A 282 -28.49 -22.65 12.58
C ILE A 282 -29.70 -23.15 13.39
N THR A 283 -30.51 -22.21 13.84
CA THR A 283 -31.73 -22.57 14.58
C THR A 283 -32.78 -23.10 13.61
N ASP A 284 -33.71 -23.91 14.10
CA ASP A 284 -34.83 -24.39 13.27
C ASP A 284 -35.58 -23.26 12.57
N ARG A 285 -35.59 -22.05 13.13
CA ARG A 285 -36.16 -20.84 12.51
C ARG A 285 -35.34 -20.37 11.30
N ASP A 286 -34.01 -20.42 11.37
CA ASP A 286 -33.12 -20.03 10.27
C ASP A 286 -33.22 -21.03 9.13
N MET A 287 -33.36 -22.33 9.44
CA MET A 287 -33.61 -23.39 8.46
C MET A 287 -34.93 -23.20 7.72
N VAL A 288 -36.01 -22.82 8.44
CA VAL A 288 -37.32 -22.51 7.83
C VAL A 288 -37.23 -21.28 6.94
N GLN A 289 -36.41 -20.28 7.32
CA GLN A 289 -36.28 -19.04 6.55
C GLN A 289 -35.43 -19.26 5.29
N ILE A 290 -34.37 -20.05 5.37
CA ILE A 290 -33.55 -20.48 4.21
C ILE A 290 -34.38 -21.30 3.25
N LYS A 291 -35.21 -22.25 3.78
CA LYS A 291 -36.08 -23.08 2.96
C LYS A 291 -37.15 -22.25 2.25
N ARG A 292 -37.77 -21.25 2.90
CA ARG A 292 -38.70 -20.32 2.26
C ARG A 292 -38.02 -19.46 1.17
N GLN A 293 -36.79 -19.04 1.37
CA GLN A 293 -36.06 -18.27 0.37
C GLN A 293 -35.64 -19.13 -0.83
N SER A 294 -35.30 -20.41 -0.64
CA SER A 294 -35.02 -21.33 -1.74
C SER A 294 -36.28 -21.64 -2.55
N GLU A 295 -37.41 -21.93 -1.87
CA GLU A 295 -38.69 -22.19 -2.52
C GLU A 295 -39.21 -20.98 -3.30
N SER A 296 -38.99 -19.75 -2.81
CA SER A 296 -39.34 -18.52 -3.53
C SER A 296 -38.43 -18.24 -4.75
N ARG A 297 -37.16 -18.65 -4.70
CA ARG A 297 -36.25 -18.58 -5.87
C ARG A 297 -36.64 -19.60 -6.93
N ASP A 298 -36.90 -20.84 -6.54
CA ASP A 298 -37.32 -21.89 -7.47
C ASP A 298 -38.64 -21.54 -8.18
N SER A 299 -39.59 -20.96 -7.45
CA SER A 299 -40.87 -20.49 -8.02
C SER A 299 -40.73 -19.28 -8.95
N MET A 300 -39.72 -18.41 -8.70
CA MET A 300 -39.44 -17.26 -9.55
C MET A 300 -38.68 -17.69 -10.83
N ASP A 301 -37.78 -18.67 -10.74
CA ASP A 301 -37.10 -19.26 -11.89
C ASP A 301 -38.06 -20.07 -12.76
N GLU A 302 -39.04 -20.79 -12.16
CA GLU A 302 -40.10 -21.52 -12.89
C GLU A 302 -41.03 -20.53 -13.58
N ALA A 303 -41.44 -19.43 -12.92
CA ALA A 303 -42.25 -18.38 -13.53
C ALA A 303 -41.51 -17.65 -14.68
N MET A 304 -40.20 -17.47 -14.58
CA MET A 304 -39.38 -16.92 -15.69
C MET A 304 -39.29 -17.90 -16.87
N ARG A 305 -39.13 -19.21 -16.62
CA ARG A 305 -39.13 -20.24 -17.67
C ARG A 305 -40.48 -20.31 -18.39
N LEU A 306 -41.58 -20.29 -17.64
CA LEU A 306 -42.93 -20.26 -18.21
C LEU A 306 -43.20 -18.98 -19.06
N LYS A 307 -42.76 -17.82 -18.61
CA LYS A 307 -42.85 -16.58 -19.40
C LYS A 307 -42.02 -16.64 -20.68
N LYS A 308 -40.86 -17.28 -20.64
CA LYS A 308 -39.99 -17.47 -21.81
C LYS A 308 -40.65 -18.40 -22.82
N ASP A 309 -41.18 -19.53 -22.35
CA ASP A 309 -41.87 -20.51 -23.20
C ASP A 309 -43.18 -19.94 -23.84
N VAL A 310 -43.93 -19.09 -23.11
CA VAL A 310 -45.11 -18.40 -23.68
C VAL A 310 -44.67 -17.41 -24.76
N ARG A 311 -43.62 -16.63 -24.50
CA ARG A 311 -43.10 -15.67 -25.49
C ARG A 311 -42.50 -16.32 -26.73
N ASP A 312 -41.84 -17.50 -26.59
CA ASP A 312 -41.30 -18.24 -27.69
C ASP A 312 -42.42 -18.94 -28.51
N ARG A 313 -43.56 -19.32 -27.85
CA ARG A 313 -44.75 -19.81 -28.56
C ARG A 313 -45.55 -18.71 -29.27
N GLU A 314 -45.60 -17.51 -28.71
CA GLU A 314 -46.21 -16.34 -29.38
C GLU A 314 -45.34 -15.93 -30.60
N ARG A 315 -44.03 -15.95 -30.51
CA ARG A 315 -43.15 -15.73 -31.67
C ARG A 315 -43.28 -16.77 -32.75
N ALA A 316 -43.50 -18.03 -32.39
CA ALA A 316 -43.71 -19.10 -33.38
C ALA A 316 -45.08 -19.00 -34.10
N ARG A 317 -46.07 -18.42 -33.44
CA ARG A 317 -47.40 -18.16 -34.07
C ARG A 317 -47.44 -16.94 -34.99
N SER A 318 -46.53 -15.96 -34.79
CA SER A 318 -46.47 -14.76 -35.65
C SER A 318 -45.72 -14.98 -36.96
N TYR A 319 -45.26 -16.21 -37.26
CA TYR A 319 -44.63 -16.57 -38.54
C TYR A 319 -45.51 -17.42 -39.47
N GLU A 320 -46.79 -17.67 -39.08
CA GLU A 320 -47.70 -18.49 -39.92
C GLU A 320 -48.88 -17.71 -40.52
N ASP A 321 -49.07 -16.46 -40.19
CA ASP A 321 -50.11 -15.60 -40.81
C ASP A 321 -49.46 -14.27 -41.16
N ASP A 322 -49.11 -14.07 -42.41
CA ASP A 322 -49.20 -12.76 -43.13
C ASP A 322 -48.51 -12.87 -44.50
N GLU A 323 -49.29 -13.46 -45.45
CA GLU A 323 -49.28 -13.01 -46.81
C GLU A 323 -50.45 -11.97 -46.97
N ASP A 324 -50.11 -10.82 -47.54
CA ASP A 324 -50.98 -9.75 -48.03
C ASP A 324 -51.48 -8.72 -47.00
N GLU A 325 -50.95 -7.49 -47.10
CA GLU A 325 -51.59 -6.25 -47.53
C GLU A 325 -50.79 -4.99 -47.11
N ASP A 326 -50.57 -4.18 -48.14
CA ASP A 326 -50.10 -2.78 -48.04
C ASP A 326 -50.93 -1.94 -47.05
N TRP A 327 -50.25 -0.97 -46.41
CA TRP A 327 -50.65 0.47 -46.28
C TRP A 327 -49.66 1.29 -45.42
N ASP A 328 -49.45 2.46 -45.85
CA ASP A 328 -48.65 3.64 -45.59
C ASP A 328 -48.41 4.09 -44.14
N ASP A 329 -47.24 4.77 -44.04
CA ASP A 329 -46.89 5.97 -43.24
C ASP A 329 -47.08 5.99 -41.71
N ASP A 330 -45.92 6.03 -41.03
CA ASP A 330 -45.54 7.20 -40.24
C ASP A 330 -44.04 7.11 -39.82
N GLU A 331 -43.32 8.19 -40.13
CA GLU A 331 -41.91 8.42 -39.88
C GLU A 331 -41.63 8.53 -38.36
N GLU A 332 -40.78 7.67 -37.83
CA GLU A 332 -39.93 8.02 -36.69
C GLU A 332 -38.47 7.77 -37.05
N ASP A 333 -37.70 8.82 -36.95
CA ASP A 333 -36.28 9.01 -37.26
C ASP A 333 -35.39 7.86 -36.75
N TYR A 334 -35.08 6.91 -37.64
CA TYR A 334 -34.07 5.90 -37.39
C TYR A 334 -32.84 6.23 -38.20
N ASP A 335 -31.75 6.67 -37.46
CA ASP A 335 -30.48 7.07 -38.10
C ASP A 335 -29.71 5.82 -38.58
N PRO A 336 -29.67 5.53 -39.91
CA PRO A 336 -29.01 4.35 -40.44
C PRO A 336 -27.48 4.36 -40.28
N LYS A 337 -26.92 5.42 -39.73
CA LYS A 337 -25.48 5.52 -39.41
C LYS A 337 -25.11 4.76 -38.11
N MET A 338 -26.04 4.66 -37.16
CA MET A 338 -25.76 3.95 -35.89
C MET A 338 -25.71 2.44 -36.09
N GLU A 339 -26.55 1.86 -36.96
CA GLU A 339 -26.54 0.40 -37.23
C GLU A 339 -25.27 -0.03 -37.95
N LYS A 340 -24.75 0.80 -38.86
CA LYS A 340 -23.47 0.56 -39.55
C LYS A 340 -22.29 0.67 -38.59
N ILE A 341 -22.34 1.59 -37.63
CA ILE A 341 -21.28 1.76 -36.61
C ILE A 341 -21.26 0.57 -35.65
N THR A 342 -22.41 0.10 -35.18
CA THR A 342 -22.49 -1.09 -34.29
C THR A 342 -22.08 -2.36 -35.01
N THR A 343 -22.44 -2.52 -36.30
CA THR A 343 -22.02 -3.67 -37.10
C THR A 343 -20.51 -3.67 -37.37
N ILE A 344 -19.93 -2.49 -37.69
CA ILE A 344 -18.49 -2.32 -37.89
C ILE A 344 -17.73 -2.61 -36.58
N LEU A 345 -18.22 -2.11 -35.44
CA LEU A 345 -17.62 -2.37 -34.12
C LEU A 345 -17.65 -3.85 -33.75
N ALA A 346 -18.75 -4.55 -34.01
CA ALA A 346 -18.88 -5.99 -33.80
C ALA A 346 -17.91 -6.81 -34.68
N VAL A 347 -17.74 -6.42 -35.95
CA VAL A 347 -16.77 -7.09 -36.85
C VAL A 347 -15.34 -6.82 -36.42
N VAL A 348 -15.01 -5.60 -36.01
CA VAL A 348 -13.67 -5.26 -35.48
C VAL A 348 -13.36 -6.02 -34.20
N ALA A 349 -14.32 -6.14 -33.28
CA ALA A 349 -14.17 -6.93 -32.05
C ALA A 349 -13.95 -8.43 -32.34
N ALA A 350 -14.71 -9.00 -33.29
CA ALA A 350 -14.54 -10.38 -33.70
C ALA A 350 -13.18 -10.66 -34.36
N LEU A 351 -12.68 -9.71 -35.17
CA LEU A 351 -11.35 -9.79 -35.78
C LEU A 351 -10.23 -9.68 -34.73
N LEU A 352 -10.37 -8.83 -33.72
CA LEU A 352 -9.41 -8.72 -32.63
C LEU A 352 -9.35 -10.01 -31.80
N ILE A 353 -10.51 -10.58 -31.47
CA ILE A 353 -10.57 -11.87 -30.75
C ILE A 353 -9.95 -12.98 -31.60
N GLY A 354 -10.22 -13.02 -32.91
CA GLY A 354 -9.60 -13.96 -33.84
C GLY A 354 -8.07 -13.83 -33.88
N CYS A 355 -7.56 -12.60 -33.96
CA CYS A 355 -6.12 -12.34 -33.95
C CYS A 355 -5.46 -12.77 -32.63
N ILE A 356 -6.11 -12.51 -31.48
CA ILE A 356 -5.61 -12.94 -30.15
C ILE A 356 -5.58 -14.48 -30.07
N LEU A 357 -6.61 -15.17 -30.55
CA LEU A 357 -6.64 -16.63 -30.58
C LEU A 357 -5.57 -17.22 -31.51
N ILE A 358 -5.37 -16.65 -32.69
CA ILE A 358 -4.33 -17.07 -33.62
C ILE A 358 -2.94 -16.80 -33.03
N PHE A 359 -2.75 -15.66 -32.34
CA PHE A 359 -1.49 -15.35 -31.65
C PHE A 359 -1.21 -16.32 -30.51
N LEU A 360 -2.23 -16.65 -29.70
CA LEU A 360 -2.10 -17.63 -28.61
C LEU A 360 -1.78 -19.04 -29.13
N VAL A 361 -2.46 -19.49 -30.18
CA VAL A 361 -2.19 -20.80 -30.82
C VAL A 361 -0.82 -20.78 -31.50
N GLY A 362 -0.46 -19.71 -32.22
CA GLY A 362 0.85 -19.55 -32.85
C GLY A 362 2.01 -19.55 -31.85
N ARG A 363 1.78 -18.98 -30.64
CA ARG A 363 2.76 -19.00 -29.55
C ARG A 363 2.94 -20.42 -28.97
N THR A 364 1.90 -21.20 -28.85
CA THR A 364 1.98 -22.59 -28.36
C THR A 364 2.57 -23.56 -29.41
N MET A 365 2.48 -23.22 -30.71
CA MET A 365 3.03 -24.03 -31.80
C MET A 365 4.41 -23.57 -32.31
N GLY A 366 5.00 -22.55 -31.72
CA GLY A 366 6.38 -22.09 -32.07
C GLY A 366 6.54 -21.45 -33.46
N VAL A 367 5.45 -20.96 -34.08
CA VAL A 367 5.47 -20.49 -35.49
C VAL A 367 5.89 -19.01 -35.63
N PHE A 368 5.88 -18.22 -34.53
CA PHE A 368 6.34 -16.83 -34.55
C PHE A 368 7.68 -16.65 -33.83
N SER A 369 8.76 -16.90 -34.59
CA SER A 369 10.10 -16.42 -34.27
C SER A 369 10.37 -15.19 -35.17
N PHE A 370 10.25 -13.99 -34.61
CA PHE A 370 10.66 -12.78 -35.32
C PHE A 370 12.09 -12.43 -34.89
N GLY A 371 13.03 -12.58 -35.79
CA GLY A 371 14.44 -12.27 -35.57
C GLY A 371 14.72 -10.78 -35.59
N GLY A 372 15.66 -10.38 -34.76
CA GLY A 372 16.43 -9.14 -34.94
C GLY A 372 16.69 -8.35 -33.67
N GLY A 373 17.88 -8.49 -33.06
CA GLY A 373 18.58 -7.44 -32.30
C GLY A 373 18.57 -7.59 -30.78
N ASN A 374 19.63 -8.18 -30.27
CA ASN A 374 20.24 -8.09 -28.94
C ASN A 374 19.53 -7.28 -27.86
N ALA A 375 18.84 -7.98 -26.94
CA ALA A 375 18.77 -7.70 -25.52
C ALA A 375 18.27 -9.00 -24.85
N GLY A 376 18.98 -9.49 -23.83
CA GLY A 376 18.89 -10.81 -23.24
C GLY A 376 17.49 -11.33 -23.01
N GLU A 377 17.16 -12.45 -23.64
CA GLU A 377 16.06 -13.30 -23.30
C GLU A 377 16.42 -14.07 -22.02
N GLU A 378 15.83 -13.68 -20.89
CA GLU A 378 15.64 -14.61 -19.78
C GLU A 378 14.49 -15.55 -20.17
N GLN A 379 14.85 -16.73 -20.66
CA GLN A 379 13.95 -17.87 -20.71
C GLN A 379 13.60 -18.25 -19.27
N GLU A 380 12.32 -18.18 -18.90
CA GLU A 380 11.77 -18.94 -17.78
C GLU A 380 11.85 -20.44 -18.11
N GLN A 381 13.08 -21.00 -17.98
CA GLN A 381 13.24 -22.41 -17.68
C GLN A 381 12.82 -22.58 -16.23
N ALA A 382 12.02 -23.62 -15.95
CA ALA A 382 11.79 -24.08 -14.58
C ALA A 382 13.20 -24.19 -13.93
N ALA A 383 13.53 -23.22 -13.07
CA ALA A 383 14.83 -23.14 -12.46
C ALA A 383 15.00 -24.38 -11.59
N GLU A 384 15.94 -25.24 -11.91
CA GLU A 384 16.33 -26.36 -11.05
C GLU A 384 16.74 -25.78 -9.70
N GLN A 385 16.05 -26.20 -8.64
CA GLN A 385 16.34 -25.78 -7.27
C GLN A 385 17.26 -26.78 -6.60
N VAL A 386 18.19 -26.27 -5.81
CA VAL A 386 19.10 -27.08 -4.98
C VAL A 386 18.94 -26.66 -3.51
N GLU A 387 19.12 -27.62 -2.61
CA GLU A 387 19.08 -27.37 -1.17
C GLU A 387 20.40 -26.78 -0.71
N MET A 388 20.32 -25.65 0.02
CA MET A 388 21.51 -24.97 0.56
C MET A 388 22.16 -25.80 1.65
N ILE A 389 23.43 -26.11 1.48
CA ILE A 389 24.23 -26.83 2.47
C ILE A 389 24.74 -25.93 3.58
N ARG A 390 25.13 -26.52 4.70
CA ARG A 390 25.71 -25.81 5.84
C ARG A 390 27.17 -25.47 5.57
N VAL A 391 27.45 -24.19 5.30
CA VAL A 391 28.82 -23.69 5.03
C VAL A 391 29.43 -22.90 6.19
N VAL A 392 28.63 -22.52 7.18
CA VAL A 392 29.11 -21.78 8.37
C VAL A 392 29.99 -22.69 9.23
N GLY A 393 31.19 -22.21 9.54
CA GLY A 393 32.24 -22.96 10.27
C GLY A 393 33.19 -23.75 9.38
N MET A 394 32.96 -23.82 8.07
CA MET A 394 33.89 -24.41 7.10
C MET A 394 35.02 -23.45 6.74
N HIS A 395 36.13 -23.99 6.24
CA HIS A 395 37.15 -23.16 5.59
C HIS A 395 36.65 -22.61 4.24
N VAL A 396 36.97 -21.37 3.91
CA VAL A 396 36.46 -20.67 2.73
C VAL A 396 36.67 -21.43 1.41
N ASP A 397 37.79 -22.12 1.24
CA ASP A 397 38.09 -22.87 0.01
C ASP A 397 37.23 -24.15 -0.11
N GLU A 398 36.89 -24.76 0.99
CA GLU A 398 35.95 -25.90 1.05
C GLU A 398 34.53 -25.46 0.77
N ALA A 399 34.06 -24.40 1.43
CA ALA A 399 32.75 -23.82 1.21
C ALA A 399 32.53 -23.36 -0.25
N LYS A 400 33.56 -22.76 -0.88
CA LYS A 400 33.53 -22.40 -2.31
C LYS A 400 33.32 -23.61 -3.20
N ARG A 401 34.07 -24.68 -2.98
CA ARG A 401 34.00 -25.89 -3.81
C ARG A 401 32.63 -26.52 -3.71
N GLU A 402 32.11 -26.68 -2.53
CA GLU A 402 30.79 -27.26 -2.26
C GLU A 402 29.65 -26.45 -2.90
N LEU A 403 29.71 -25.10 -2.81
CA LEU A 403 28.70 -24.22 -3.45
C LEU A 403 28.79 -24.28 -4.98
N LEU A 404 30.01 -24.38 -5.56
CA LEU A 404 30.19 -24.51 -7.01
C LEU A 404 29.71 -25.89 -7.52
N GLU A 405 29.81 -26.96 -6.75
CA GLU A 405 29.24 -28.29 -7.09
C GLU A 405 27.74 -28.27 -7.14
N LEU A 406 27.10 -27.39 -6.34
CA LEU A 406 25.64 -27.14 -6.36
C LEU A 406 25.23 -26.10 -7.42
N GLU A 407 26.17 -25.70 -8.30
CA GLU A 407 25.96 -24.66 -9.32
C GLU A 407 25.53 -23.31 -8.72
N LEU A 408 26.01 -22.97 -7.50
CA LEU A 408 25.82 -21.70 -6.85
C LEU A 408 27.08 -20.84 -6.99
N THR A 409 26.94 -19.51 -6.98
CA THR A 409 28.07 -18.58 -7.17
C THR A 409 28.51 -17.99 -5.83
N PRO A 410 29.67 -18.38 -5.24
CA PRO A 410 30.16 -17.82 -3.99
C PRO A 410 30.78 -16.43 -4.18
N GLU A 411 30.32 -15.44 -3.41
CA GLU A 411 30.95 -14.11 -3.25
C GLU A 411 31.53 -14.00 -1.84
N ILE A 412 32.77 -13.48 -1.67
CA ILE A 412 33.45 -13.45 -0.38
C ILE A 412 33.55 -12.03 0.12
N LYS A 413 33.24 -11.85 1.40
CA LYS A 413 33.50 -10.63 2.19
C LYS A 413 34.32 -11.00 3.41
N TYR A 414 35.36 -10.27 3.69
CA TYR A 414 36.23 -10.47 4.87
C TYR A 414 35.74 -9.58 6.02
N GLU A 415 35.80 -10.11 7.25
CA GLU A 415 35.46 -9.42 8.50
C GLU A 415 36.56 -9.75 9.52
N GLU A 416 37.18 -8.73 10.14
CA GLU A 416 38.16 -8.94 11.22
C GLU A 416 37.49 -9.64 12.39
N ASN A 417 37.97 -10.83 12.75
CA ASN A 417 37.44 -11.61 13.88
C ASN A 417 38.55 -12.46 14.52
N SER A 418 38.88 -12.09 15.77
CA SER A 418 39.93 -12.78 16.55
C SER A 418 39.44 -14.07 17.25
N SER A 419 38.15 -14.39 17.19
CA SER A 419 37.59 -15.57 17.86
C SER A 419 37.53 -16.81 16.98
N TYR A 420 37.86 -16.69 15.71
CA TYR A 420 37.90 -17.79 14.73
C TYR A 420 39.19 -17.76 13.93
N ASP A 421 39.58 -18.94 13.47
CA ASP A 421 40.78 -19.05 12.63
C ASP A 421 40.58 -18.30 11.29
N ALA A 422 41.61 -17.63 10.79
CA ALA A 422 41.55 -16.90 9.54
C ALA A 422 41.15 -17.85 8.39
N GLY A 423 40.23 -17.40 7.55
CA GLY A 423 39.65 -18.21 6.47
C GLY A 423 38.41 -19.02 6.85
N THR A 424 37.91 -18.93 8.10
CA THR A 424 36.68 -19.61 8.51
C THR A 424 35.45 -18.81 8.11
N VAL A 425 34.45 -19.46 7.52
CA VAL A 425 33.18 -18.84 7.16
C VAL A 425 32.33 -18.56 8.44
N LEU A 426 32.09 -17.28 8.71
CA LEU A 426 31.35 -16.81 9.87
C LEU A 426 29.83 -16.80 9.58
N ARG A 427 29.45 -16.41 8.38
CA ARG A 427 28.04 -16.26 7.98
C ARG A 427 27.90 -16.51 6.47
N ALA A 428 26.73 -16.99 6.06
CA ALA A 428 26.29 -17.04 4.67
C ALA A 428 24.99 -16.25 4.50
N SER A 429 24.77 -15.66 3.31
CA SER A 429 23.57 -14.86 3.01
C SER A 429 22.28 -15.69 2.94
N VAL A 430 22.37 -17.01 2.84
CA VAL A 430 21.26 -17.96 2.80
C VAL A 430 21.45 -19.01 3.88
N GLN A 431 20.39 -19.37 4.58
CA GLN A 431 20.39 -20.41 5.60
C GLN A 431 20.47 -21.80 4.97
N ASP A 432 21.12 -22.73 5.67
CA ASP A 432 21.15 -24.16 5.36
C ASP A 432 19.72 -24.77 5.35
N GLY A 433 19.49 -25.71 4.42
CA GLY A 433 18.19 -26.38 4.27
C GLY A 433 17.16 -25.64 3.39
N LEU A 434 17.44 -24.41 2.91
CA LEU A 434 16.55 -23.69 2.00
C LEU A 434 16.73 -24.13 0.56
N MET A 435 15.63 -24.30 -0.17
CA MET A 435 15.64 -24.54 -1.62
C MET A 435 15.88 -23.22 -2.34
N ILE A 436 16.92 -23.17 -3.15
CA ILE A 436 17.36 -21.99 -3.93
C ILE A 436 17.60 -22.35 -5.39
N ASN A 437 17.43 -21.40 -6.28
CA ASN A 437 17.64 -21.63 -7.71
C ASN A 437 19.14 -21.75 -8.01
N LYS A 438 19.54 -22.68 -8.86
CA LYS A 438 20.89 -22.78 -9.43
C LYS A 438 21.31 -21.42 -10.03
N GLY A 439 22.59 -21.07 -9.90
CA GLY A 439 23.13 -19.79 -10.35
C GLY A 439 22.97 -18.64 -9.33
N THR A 440 22.27 -18.86 -8.19
CA THR A 440 22.13 -17.83 -7.15
C THR A 440 23.49 -17.50 -6.52
N THR A 441 23.75 -16.19 -6.31
CA THR A 441 24.97 -15.73 -5.64
C THR A 441 24.81 -15.83 -4.12
N ILE A 442 25.74 -16.55 -3.46
CA ILE A 442 25.82 -16.73 -2.01
C ILE A 442 26.98 -15.92 -1.46
N VAL A 443 26.68 -14.90 -0.65
CA VAL A 443 27.70 -14.07 0.01
C VAL A 443 28.17 -14.79 1.28
N LEU A 444 29.48 -15.10 1.36
CA LEU A 444 30.14 -15.69 2.52
C LEU A 444 30.92 -14.60 3.27
N THR A 445 30.66 -14.42 4.56
CA THR A 445 31.47 -13.58 5.43
C THR A 445 32.54 -14.47 6.08
N VAL A 446 33.81 -14.15 5.86
CA VAL A 446 34.99 -14.97 6.25
C VAL A 446 35.81 -14.21 7.27
N ALA A 447 36.32 -14.92 8.30
CA ALA A 447 37.20 -14.36 9.30
C ALA A 447 38.54 -13.97 8.67
N GLU A 448 39.01 -12.75 8.93
CA GLU A 448 40.34 -12.27 8.62
C GLU A 448 41.14 -12.08 9.92
N ALA A 449 42.43 -12.44 9.90
CA ALA A 449 43.27 -12.22 11.08
C ALA A 449 43.43 -10.72 11.34
N ALA A 450 43.19 -10.25 12.56
CA ALA A 450 43.51 -8.88 12.93
C ALA A 450 45.02 -8.69 12.76
N GLU A 451 45.44 -7.73 11.92
CA GLU A 451 46.86 -7.36 11.79
C GLU A 451 47.35 -6.88 13.17
N GLY A 452 48.27 -7.66 13.74
CA GLY A 452 48.84 -7.41 15.05
C GLY A 452 49.61 -6.07 15.09
N VAL A 453 49.27 -5.27 16.11
CA VAL A 453 50.06 -4.13 16.58
C VAL A 453 51.33 -4.64 17.28
#